data_c343bd62cb893dbad24dbaa3e6cce6a3
#
_entry.id   c343bd62cb893dbad24dbaa3e6cce6a3
#
_cell.length_a   1.000
_cell.length_b   1.000
_cell.length_c   1.000
_cell.angle_alpha   90.00
_cell.angle_beta   90.00
_cell.angle_gamma   90.00
#
_symmetry.space_group_name_H-M   'P 1'
#
loop_
_entity.id
_entity.type
_entity.pdbx_description
1 polymer ?
#
loop_
_entity_poly.entity_id
_entity_poly.type
_entity_poly.pdbx_seq_one_letter_code
_entity_poly.pdbx_strand_id
1 'polypeptide(L)'
;MEKLEAKDICAAFLNGYIYCTITEQLITGRIHSSDLDKLKKTAVECMKDYIEHSQFSNEDKEEMKKNYEHWADVTLKGIKQRLRDSDKLHE
;
A
#
# COMPACT_ATOMS: atom_id res chain seq x y z
N MET A 1 -5.25 -23.45 -9.73
CA MET A 1 -4.93 -22.14 -9.10
C MET A 1 -6.24 -21.39 -8.88
N GLU A 2 -6.49 -20.99 -7.65
CA GLU A 2 -7.69 -20.25 -7.35
C GLU A 2 -7.60 -18.83 -7.91
N LYS A 3 -8.72 -18.33 -8.40
CA LYS A 3 -8.79 -16.96 -8.90
C LYS A 3 -8.84 -16.00 -7.72
N LEU A 4 -7.91 -15.04 -7.68
CA LEU A 4 -7.91 -14.01 -6.66
C LEU A 4 -9.10 -13.07 -6.84
N GLU A 5 -9.70 -12.68 -5.74
CA GLU A 5 -10.74 -11.66 -5.75
C GLU A 5 -10.11 -10.27 -5.91
N ALA A 6 -10.90 -9.32 -6.41
CA ALA A 6 -10.43 -7.95 -6.63
C ALA A 6 -9.83 -7.33 -5.37
N LYS A 7 -10.44 -7.54 -4.21
CA LYS A 7 -9.92 -7.03 -2.93
C LYS A 7 -8.55 -7.61 -2.59
N ASP A 8 -8.33 -8.89 -2.90
CA ASP A 8 -7.05 -9.56 -2.62
C ASP A 8 -5.94 -9.05 -3.53
N ILE A 9 -6.27 -8.79 -4.79
CA ILE A 9 -5.32 -8.20 -5.75
C ILE A 9 -4.93 -6.80 -5.28
N CYS A 10 -5.89 -6.01 -4.85
CA CYS A 10 -5.67 -4.66 -4.33
C CYS A 10 -4.76 -4.69 -3.10
N ALA A 11 -5.05 -5.57 -2.14
CA ALA A 11 -4.24 -5.71 -0.94
C ALA A 11 -2.81 -6.14 -1.26
N ALA A 12 -2.64 -7.12 -2.15
CA ALA A 12 -1.33 -7.62 -2.53
C ALA A 12 -0.50 -6.53 -3.24
N PHE A 13 -1.11 -5.77 -4.14
CA PHE A 13 -0.45 -4.68 -4.84
C PHE A 13 0.05 -3.62 -3.86
N LEU A 14 -0.83 -3.14 -2.99
CA LEU A 14 -0.49 -2.08 -2.03
C LEU A 14 0.56 -2.54 -1.05
N ASN A 15 0.43 -3.74 -0.50
CA ASN A 15 1.43 -4.31 0.40
C ASN A 15 2.79 -4.41 -0.28
N GLY A 16 2.85 -4.97 -1.48
CA GLY A 16 4.09 -5.13 -2.22
C GLY A 16 4.77 -3.81 -2.51
N TYR A 17 4.02 -2.84 -3.02
CA TYR A 17 4.53 -1.52 -3.34
C TYR A 17 5.10 -0.81 -2.10
N ILE A 18 4.33 -0.78 -1.03
CA ILE A 18 4.70 -0.08 0.20
C ILE A 18 5.92 -0.76 0.85
N TYR A 19 5.92 -2.08 0.99
CA TYR A 19 7.04 -2.81 1.61
C TYR A 19 8.33 -2.68 0.80
N CYS A 20 8.27 -2.76 -0.53
CA CYS A 20 9.45 -2.58 -1.37
C CYS A 20 10.09 -1.21 -1.16
N THR A 21 9.28 -0.16 -1.20
CA THR A 21 9.78 1.21 -1.04
C THR A 21 10.35 1.44 0.34
N ILE A 22 9.71 0.95 1.38
CA ILE A 22 10.18 1.10 2.75
C ILE A 22 11.48 0.34 2.97
N THR A 23 11.61 -0.84 2.40
CA THR A 23 12.84 -1.63 2.52
C THR A 23 14.04 -0.85 1.98
N GLU A 24 13.90 -0.20 0.84
CA GLU A 24 14.95 0.63 0.27
C GLU A 24 15.36 1.77 1.21
N GLN A 25 14.38 2.43 1.82
CA GLN A 25 14.65 3.54 2.74
C GLN A 25 15.27 3.08 4.06
N LEU A 26 14.88 1.92 4.57
CA LEU A 26 15.42 1.38 5.83
C LEU A 26 16.89 1.02 5.75
N ILE A 27 17.41 0.73 4.56
CA ILE A 27 18.83 0.47 4.35
C ILE A 27 19.66 1.71 4.71
N THR A 28 19.11 2.92 4.51
CA THR A 28 19.79 4.18 4.75
C THR A 28 19.53 4.79 6.12
N GLY A 29 18.63 4.25 6.93
CA GLY A 29 18.36 4.74 8.28
C GLY A 29 16.91 4.72 8.69
N ARG A 30 16.54 5.75 9.48
CA ARG A 30 15.17 5.89 9.97
C ARG A 30 14.26 6.52 8.93
N ILE A 31 12.98 6.21 9.04
CA ILE A 31 11.94 6.76 8.17
C ILE A 31 11.10 7.76 8.97
N HIS A 32 10.81 8.92 8.38
CA HIS A 32 9.91 9.90 8.96
C HIS A 32 8.45 9.51 8.73
N SER A 33 7.62 9.78 9.72
CA SER A 33 6.17 9.55 9.62
C SER A 33 5.55 10.26 8.42
N SER A 34 6.00 11.49 8.14
CA SER A 34 5.52 12.26 6.98
C SER A 34 5.86 11.59 5.64
N ASP A 35 6.99 10.89 5.56
CA ASP A 35 7.37 10.16 4.35
C ASP A 35 6.43 8.97 4.11
N LEU A 36 5.98 8.32 5.17
CA LEU A 36 5.01 7.24 5.07
C LEU A 36 3.66 7.74 4.57
N ASP A 37 3.24 8.92 5.00
CA ASP A 37 1.99 9.51 4.53
C ASP A 37 2.05 9.86 3.03
N LYS A 38 3.20 10.37 2.57
CA LYS A 38 3.44 10.63 1.15
C LYS A 38 3.46 9.33 0.35
N LEU A 39 4.08 8.30 0.90
CA LEU A 39 4.15 6.98 0.27
C LEU A 39 2.75 6.38 0.10
N LYS A 40 1.90 6.51 1.11
CA LYS A 40 0.50 6.07 1.02
C LYS A 40 -0.20 6.73 -0.17
N LYS A 41 -0.08 8.05 -0.27
CA LYS A 41 -0.71 8.81 -1.36
C LYS A 41 -0.24 8.34 -2.72
N THR A 42 1.07 8.16 -2.88
CA THR A 42 1.65 7.68 -4.13
C THR A 42 1.18 6.26 -4.45
N ALA A 43 1.14 5.38 -3.47
CA ALA A 43 0.68 4.00 -3.65
C ALA A 43 -0.78 3.95 -4.11
N VAL A 44 -1.64 4.78 -3.52
CA VAL A 44 -3.05 4.88 -3.89
C VAL A 44 -3.20 5.40 -5.31
N GLU A 45 -2.43 6.41 -5.70
CA GLU A 45 -2.46 6.95 -7.06
C GLU A 45 -2.00 5.92 -8.09
N CYS A 46 -0.95 5.17 -7.78
CA CYS A 46 -0.48 4.08 -8.66
C CYS A 46 -1.54 2.99 -8.79
N MET A 47 -2.24 2.67 -7.71
CA MET A 47 -3.32 1.69 -7.75
C MET A 47 -4.49 2.16 -8.61
N LYS A 48 -4.85 3.44 -8.52
CA LYS A 48 -5.88 4.03 -9.38
C LYS A 48 -5.53 3.88 -10.85
N ASP A 49 -4.31 4.25 -11.22
CA ASP A 49 -3.85 4.13 -12.60
C ASP A 49 -3.90 2.68 -13.07
N TYR A 50 -3.44 1.77 -12.24
CA TYR A 50 -3.46 0.34 -12.56
C TYR A 50 -4.88 -0.15 -12.81
N ILE A 51 -5.83 0.25 -11.96
CA ILE A 51 -7.24 -0.15 -12.10
C ILE A 51 -7.84 0.41 -13.39
N GLU A 52 -7.59 1.69 -13.68
CA GLU A 52 -8.16 2.34 -14.88
C GLU A 52 -7.68 1.72 -16.18
N HIS A 53 -6.40 1.29 -16.23
CA HIS A 53 -5.80 0.70 -17.42
C HIS A 53 -5.88 -0.82 -17.45
N SER A 54 -6.51 -1.43 -16.45
CA SER A 54 -6.65 -2.88 -16.36
C SER A 54 -7.82 -3.40 -17.19
N GLN A 55 -7.84 -4.72 -17.40
CA GLN A 55 -8.94 -5.41 -18.08
C GLN A 55 -9.95 -6.00 -17.09
N PHE A 56 -9.95 -5.51 -15.86
CA PHE A 56 -10.93 -5.96 -14.87
C PHE A 56 -12.34 -5.51 -15.26
N SER A 57 -13.33 -6.27 -14.83
CA SER A 57 -14.74 -5.89 -15.04
C SER A 57 -15.07 -4.60 -14.30
N ASN A 58 -16.14 -3.90 -14.69
CA ASN A 58 -16.57 -2.70 -14.00
C ASN A 58 -16.91 -2.97 -12.53
N GLU A 59 -17.48 -4.13 -12.23
CA GLU A 59 -17.77 -4.53 -10.85
C GLU A 59 -16.51 -4.67 -10.03
N ASP A 60 -15.47 -5.33 -10.58
CA ASP A 60 -14.20 -5.50 -9.91
C ASP A 60 -13.51 -4.15 -9.69
N LYS A 61 -13.56 -3.27 -10.69
CA LYS A 61 -12.98 -1.92 -10.56
C LYS A 61 -13.65 -1.13 -9.44
N GLU A 62 -14.98 -1.20 -9.33
CA GLU A 62 -15.70 -0.52 -8.25
C GLU A 62 -15.38 -1.11 -6.88
N GLU A 63 -15.25 -2.42 -6.78
CA GLU A 63 -14.85 -3.07 -5.54
C GLU A 63 -13.44 -2.66 -5.11
N MET A 64 -12.49 -2.61 -6.05
CA MET A 64 -11.13 -2.15 -5.78
C MET A 64 -11.12 -0.70 -5.31
N LYS A 65 -11.88 0.18 -5.95
CA LYS A 65 -11.98 1.58 -5.57
C LYS A 65 -12.51 1.79 -4.16
N LYS A 66 -13.37 0.90 -3.69
CA LYS A 66 -13.89 0.96 -2.32
C LYS A 66 -12.85 0.52 -1.29
N ASN A 67 -11.89 -0.28 -1.69
CA ASN A 67 -10.98 -0.97 -0.77
C ASN A 67 -9.55 -0.45 -0.76
N TYR A 68 -9.07 0.22 -1.83
CA TYR A 68 -7.65 0.54 -1.91
C TYR A 68 -7.19 1.51 -0.81
N GLU A 69 -7.98 2.50 -0.46
CA GLU A 69 -7.61 3.42 0.63
C GLU A 69 -7.59 2.71 1.98
N HIS A 70 -8.58 1.87 2.22
CA HIS A 70 -8.64 1.09 3.45
C HIS A 70 -7.42 0.19 3.60
N TRP A 71 -7.06 -0.54 2.54
CA TRP A 71 -5.89 -1.44 2.61
C TRP A 71 -4.59 -0.68 2.75
N ALA A 72 -4.46 0.49 2.13
CA ALA A 72 -3.29 1.35 2.31
C ALA A 72 -3.19 1.81 3.77
N ASP A 73 -4.28 2.23 4.38
CA ASP A 73 -4.33 2.64 5.79
C ASP A 73 -3.94 1.50 6.72
N VAL A 74 -4.51 0.32 6.52
CA VAL A 74 -4.23 -0.86 7.35
C VAL A 74 -2.75 -1.24 7.24
N THR A 75 -2.21 -1.26 6.02
CA THR A 75 -0.82 -1.61 5.78
C THR A 75 0.12 -0.63 6.47
N LEU A 76 -0.11 0.68 6.30
CA LEU A 76 0.74 1.70 6.91
C LEU A 76 0.65 1.72 8.42
N LYS A 77 -0.53 1.51 8.97
CA LYS A 77 -0.71 1.45 10.42
C LYS A 77 0.12 0.32 11.03
N GLY A 78 0.09 -0.85 10.40
CA GLY A 78 0.89 -2.00 10.83
C GLY A 78 2.40 -1.73 10.71
N ILE A 79 2.82 -1.09 9.61
CA ILE A 79 4.22 -0.75 9.38
C ILE A 79 4.70 0.28 10.41
N LYS A 80 3.92 1.34 10.65
CA LYS A 80 4.27 2.36 11.64
C LYS A 80 4.50 1.73 13.02
N GLN A 81 3.63 0.81 13.41
CA GLN A 81 3.77 0.12 14.69
C GLN A 81 5.06 -0.70 14.77
N ARG A 82 5.39 -1.45 13.72
CA ARG A 82 6.62 -2.23 13.67
C ARG A 82 7.85 -1.34 13.70
N LEU A 83 7.82 -0.20 13.01
CA LEU A 83 8.93 0.75 12.98
C LEU A 83 9.14 1.40 14.34
N ARG A 84 8.05 1.72 15.06
CA ARG A 84 8.14 2.24 16.43
C ARG A 84 8.77 1.20 17.36
N ASP A 85 8.32 -0.04 17.28
CA ASP A 85 8.83 -1.13 18.10
C ASP A 85 10.33 -1.39 17.87
N SER A 86 10.80 -1.12 16.64
CA SER A 86 12.21 -1.29 16.26
C SER A 86 13.04 -0.01 16.37
N ASP A 87 12.46 1.08 16.85
CA ASP A 87 13.09 2.42 16.92
C ASP A 87 13.60 2.90 15.55
N LYS A 88 12.83 2.63 14.50
CA LYS A 88 13.18 3.05 13.13
C LYS A 88 12.28 4.16 12.61
N LEU A 89 11.23 4.52 13.34
CA LEU A 89 10.32 5.57 12.94
C LEU A 89 10.71 6.88 13.63
N HIS A 90 10.90 7.92 12.82
CA HIS A 90 11.12 9.28 13.31
C HIS A 90 9.81 10.07 13.16
N GLU A 91 9.24 10.42 14.25
CA GLU A 91 7.97 11.16 14.29
C GLU A 91 8.16 12.66 14.38
#